data_80d020225fd4c8bed9786c31c96dfae7
#
_entry.id   80d020225fd4c8bed9786c31c96dfae7
#
_cell.length_a   1.000
_cell.length_b   1.000
_cell.length_c   1.000
_cell.angle_alpha   90.00
_cell.angle_beta   90.00
_cell.angle_gamma   90.00
#
_symmetry.space_group_name_H-M   'P 1'
#
loop_
_entity.id
_entity.type
_entity.pdbx_description
1 polymer ?
#
loop_
_entity_poly.entity_id
_entity_poly.type
_entity_poly.pdbx_seq_one_letter_code
_entity_poly.pdbx_strand_id
1 'polypeptide(L)'
;MVVKLQDQTISIREIVSRVESANGARTGYASSFTLRIPQLISYQVRKLVATFHKVIKAKGYRGEFSAVYPVKVNQRRDYVVQVLHTNPDYGLEAGTKAELFLIKSVVEKEKHRLIICNGAKDPEYLNTIHTCIEEGYNIAISIESLHEAQLIVDRFRPGKVNMVLRIKPYITARGHWSHSAGRDSKFGLSIHDLFDVVHLLKAKGFEDSVSTILGHVGSQITAIEDFVGFAEFMTRAFMELRQSGLTNLTMIDFGGGLPIDYTSTYTPNLMEQYAESLVKGIQNEGLKWSKGIAPNIMVESGRGLTALGSLVLVKALEVRSVFPRLEDIGESSRGQYEAVVKQIVDAASVSELAEIWNSFQMGKSSLADSLEALREREALIGQVRAEIRKQIARLGATSLRSDALSESLWHPDHIVIGNFSVFNSACDYVLVKQHFPIVPIRDLHLHPETTVRLCDLTCDSDGEISQFHRKGTGEVWFTRDYRPVTMPIGQMGEGIPVGSIKNIPGSYFAIALTGAYQDVIEMNHNLLGDLPDVELVLNKEGKWQVRWMSGAESMEHILEEMGFVGFDIDEDPYIS
;
A
#
# COMPACT_ATOMS: atom_id res chain seq x y z
N MET A 1 18.09 9.80 4.42
CA MET A 1 16.95 9.71 3.48
C MET A 1 16.80 11.04 2.77
N VAL A 2 16.52 11.02 1.46
CA VAL A 2 16.38 12.24 0.64
C VAL A 2 15.22 12.11 -0.32
N VAL A 3 14.60 13.23 -0.67
CA VAL A 3 13.64 13.37 -1.77
C VAL A 3 14.35 14.05 -2.93
N LYS A 4 14.19 13.53 -4.14
CA LYS A 4 14.69 14.17 -5.36
C LYS A 4 13.53 14.82 -6.09
N LEU A 5 13.58 16.15 -6.21
CA LEU A 5 12.61 16.94 -6.97
C LEU A 5 13.37 17.76 -8.01
N GLN A 6 13.14 17.46 -9.29
CA GLN A 6 13.93 18.02 -10.40
C GLN A 6 15.44 17.80 -10.14
N ASP A 7 16.25 18.85 -10.15
CA ASP A 7 17.70 18.79 -9.90
C ASP A 7 18.07 18.94 -8.41
N GLN A 8 17.10 19.01 -7.51
CA GLN A 8 17.33 19.20 -6.08
C GLN A 8 17.26 17.87 -5.32
N THR A 9 18.21 17.69 -4.42
CA THR A 9 18.22 16.61 -3.44
C THR A 9 17.94 17.20 -2.06
N ILE A 10 16.75 16.91 -1.51
CA ILE A 10 16.24 17.50 -0.29
C ILE A 10 16.33 16.46 0.83
N SER A 11 17.01 16.80 1.92
CA SER A 11 17.14 15.91 3.07
C SER A 11 15.83 15.89 3.89
N ILE A 12 15.31 14.70 4.18
CA ILE A 12 14.16 14.53 5.10
C ILE A 12 14.50 15.13 6.47
N ARG A 13 15.72 15.00 6.95
CA ARG A 13 16.15 15.60 8.21
C ARG A 13 16.03 17.13 8.21
N GLU A 14 16.34 17.77 7.09
CA GLU A 14 16.18 19.21 6.93
C GLU A 14 14.71 19.64 6.91
N ILE A 15 13.85 18.86 6.24
CA ILE A 15 12.40 19.07 6.25
C ILE A 15 11.88 18.97 7.69
N VAL A 16 12.21 17.92 8.41
CA VAL A 16 11.82 17.74 9.82
C VAL A 16 12.25 18.93 10.67
N SER A 17 13.51 19.37 10.54
CA SER A 17 14.02 20.51 11.28
C SER A 17 13.25 21.81 11.00
N ARG A 18 12.84 22.04 9.76
CA ARG A 18 11.99 23.20 9.39
C ARG A 18 10.57 23.07 9.95
N VAL A 19 10.00 21.89 9.90
CA VAL A 19 8.67 21.62 10.48
C VAL A 19 8.69 21.82 11.99
N GLU A 20 9.68 21.28 12.71
CA GLU A 20 9.84 21.46 14.15
C GLU A 20 10.00 22.95 14.53
N SER A 21 10.82 23.68 13.79
CA SER A 21 11.03 25.11 14.03
C SER A 21 9.76 25.93 13.81
N ALA A 22 8.98 25.59 12.78
CA ALA A 22 7.71 26.27 12.51
C ALA A 22 6.61 25.89 13.51
N ASN A 23 6.58 24.61 13.95
CA ASN A 23 5.58 24.09 14.87
C ASN A 23 5.80 24.55 16.31
N GLY A 24 7.04 24.62 16.76
CA GLY A 24 7.39 25.15 18.08
C GLY A 24 6.90 26.60 18.31
N ALA A 25 6.81 27.38 17.22
CA ALA A 25 6.22 28.73 17.25
C ALA A 25 4.68 28.74 17.31
N ARG A 26 3.99 27.64 16.93
CA ARG A 26 2.53 27.56 16.83
C ARG A 26 1.86 26.82 18.00
N THR A 27 2.40 25.68 18.42
CA THR A 27 1.74 24.77 19.36
C THR A 27 2.58 24.42 20.59
N GLY A 28 3.87 24.76 20.61
CA GLY A 28 4.80 24.35 21.66
C GLY A 28 5.22 22.86 21.61
N TYR A 29 4.60 22.06 20.74
CA TYR A 29 4.89 20.62 20.59
C TYR A 29 5.21 20.26 19.14
N ALA A 30 6.35 19.63 18.94
CA ALA A 30 6.65 18.96 17.68
C ALA A 30 6.02 17.57 17.72
N SER A 31 5.06 17.29 16.83
CA SER A 31 4.35 16.01 16.71
C SER A 31 4.81 15.24 15.47
N SER A 32 4.31 14.02 15.32
CA SER A 32 4.32 13.31 14.05
C SER A 32 3.52 14.07 13.00
N PHE A 33 3.79 13.85 11.72
CA PHE A 33 3.08 14.49 10.62
C PHE A 33 3.16 13.68 9.34
N THR A 34 2.19 13.87 8.46
CA THR A 34 2.24 13.33 7.10
C THR A 34 2.90 14.34 6.17
N LEU A 35 3.98 13.92 5.52
CA LEU A 35 4.64 14.73 4.50
C LEU A 35 4.12 14.37 3.11
N ARG A 36 3.49 15.33 2.45
CA ARG A 36 2.93 15.18 1.10
C ARG A 36 3.85 15.80 0.06
N ILE A 37 4.02 15.10 -1.06
CA ILE A 37 4.95 15.48 -2.14
C ILE A 37 4.23 15.32 -3.49
N PRO A 38 3.30 16.23 -3.84
CA PRO A 38 2.48 16.10 -5.05
C PRO A 38 3.28 15.99 -6.35
N GLN A 39 4.47 16.60 -6.40
CA GLN A 39 5.34 16.54 -7.59
C GLN A 39 5.79 15.11 -7.94
N LEU A 40 5.83 14.19 -6.95
CA LEU A 40 6.13 12.78 -7.21
C LEU A 40 4.98 12.09 -7.94
N ILE A 41 3.73 12.50 -7.69
CA ILE A 41 2.57 12.04 -8.45
C ILE A 41 2.70 12.48 -9.91
N SER A 42 2.97 13.77 -10.14
CA SER A 42 3.22 14.29 -11.49
C SER A 42 4.36 13.55 -12.22
N TYR A 43 5.42 13.24 -11.49
CA TYR A 43 6.51 12.45 -12.04
C TYR A 43 6.05 11.06 -12.49
N GLN A 44 5.27 10.36 -11.65
CA GLN A 44 4.76 9.03 -11.96
C GLN A 44 3.77 9.04 -13.12
N VAL A 45 2.86 10.01 -13.18
CA VAL A 45 1.92 10.19 -14.31
C VAL A 45 2.68 10.35 -15.62
N ARG A 46 3.63 11.31 -15.69
CA ARG A 46 4.47 11.51 -16.89
C ARG A 46 5.27 10.27 -17.24
N LYS A 47 5.86 9.61 -16.25
CA LYS A 47 6.65 8.40 -16.42
C LYS A 47 5.83 7.27 -17.00
N LEU A 48 4.60 7.04 -16.51
CA LEU A 48 3.71 6.00 -17.02
C LEU A 48 3.41 6.21 -18.49
N VAL A 49 2.94 7.40 -18.85
CA VAL A 49 2.60 7.75 -20.24
C VAL A 49 3.82 7.63 -21.18
N ALA A 50 4.95 8.21 -20.76
CA ALA A 50 6.19 8.13 -21.55
C ALA A 50 6.69 6.70 -21.73
N THR A 51 6.55 5.86 -20.69
CA THR A 51 6.95 4.45 -20.72
C THR A 51 6.12 3.65 -21.72
N PHE A 52 4.79 3.79 -21.69
CA PHE A 52 3.93 3.12 -22.67
C PHE A 52 4.21 3.58 -24.09
N HIS A 53 4.35 4.88 -24.35
CA HIS A 53 4.71 5.40 -25.68
C HIS A 53 6.06 4.83 -26.15
N LYS A 54 7.06 4.77 -25.27
CA LYS A 54 8.37 4.17 -25.58
C LYS A 54 8.24 2.70 -25.96
N VAL A 55 7.50 1.91 -25.17
CA VAL A 55 7.33 0.47 -25.40
C VAL A 55 6.52 0.20 -26.67
N ILE A 56 5.40 0.90 -26.87
CA ILE A 56 4.56 0.81 -28.08
C ILE A 56 5.41 1.06 -29.33
N LYS A 57 6.19 2.14 -29.31
CA LYS A 57 7.10 2.47 -30.44
C LYS A 57 8.17 1.41 -30.63
N ALA A 58 8.83 0.97 -29.57
CA ALA A 58 9.91 -0.02 -29.62
C ALA A 58 9.43 -1.40 -30.13
N LYS A 59 8.20 -1.79 -29.80
CA LYS A 59 7.58 -3.06 -30.22
C LYS A 59 6.85 -2.97 -31.56
N GLY A 60 6.82 -1.79 -32.21
CA GLY A 60 6.07 -1.57 -33.45
C GLY A 60 4.57 -1.82 -33.31
N TYR A 61 4.03 -1.60 -32.11
CA TYR A 61 2.61 -1.77 -31.85
C TYR A 61 1.79 -0.63 -32.45
N ARG A 62 0.60 -0.92 -32.98
CA ARG A 62 -0.20 0.07 -33.75
C ARG A 62 -1.35 0.69 -32.94
N GLY A 63 -1.68 0.16 -31.79
CA GLY A 63 -2.71 0.74 -30.91
C GLY A 63 -2.17 1.94 -30.13
N GLU A 64 -3.08 2.81 -29.72
CA GLU A 64 -2.78 3.98 -28.90
C GLU A 64 -2.85 3.64 -27.42
N PHE A 65 -2.27 4.51 -26.58
CA PHE A 65 -2.30 4.38 -25.12
C PHE A 65 -3.10 5.51 -24.48
N SER A 66 -3.95 5.16 -23.55
CA SER A 66 -4.63 6.07 -22.65
C SER A 66 -4.55 5.58 -21.20
N ALA A 67 -4.84 6.44 -20.24
CA ALA A 67 -4.82 6.09 -18.82
C ALA A 67 -5.92 6.84 -18.07
N VAL A 68 -6.40 6.18 -17.01
CA VAL A 68 -7.47 6.66 -16.16
C VAL A 68 -7.02 6.56 -14.69
N TYR A 69 -7.29 7.57 -13.91
CA TYR A 69 -6.99 7.58 -12.48
C TYR A 69 -8.20 7.12 -11.67
N PRO A 70 -8.12 5.99 -10.98
CA PRO A 70 -9.16 5.52 -10.09
C PRO A 70 -9.13 6.34 -8.79
N VAL A 71 -10.12 7.23 -8.60
CA VAL A 71 -10.10 8.18 -7.47
C VAL A 71 -10.15 7.49 -6.10
N LYS A 72 -10.71 6.27 -6.03
CA LYS A 72 -10.72 5.45 -4.81
C LYS A 72 -9.36 5.21 -4.16
N VAL A 73 -8.28 5.33 -4.93
CA VAL A 73 -6.92 5.10 -4.41
C VAL A 73 -6.45 6.24 -3.51
N ASN A 74 -6.81 7.46 -3.86
CA ASN A 74 -6.70 8.63 -3.00
C ASN A 74 -7.61 9.74 -3.53
N GLN A 75 -8.70 10.00 -2.81
CA GLN A 75 -9.77 10.93 -3.19
C GLN A 75 -9.46 12.37 -2.81
N ARG A 76 -8.35 12.62 -2.14
CA ARG A 76 -7.96 13.95 -1.73
C ARG A 76 -7.81 14.87 -2.94
N ARG A 77 -8.29 16.09 -2.77
CA ARG A 77 -8.30 17.11 -3.85
C ARG A 77 -6.90 17.37 -4.42
N ASP A 78 -5.89 17.44 -3.57
CA ASP A 78 -4.49 17.67 -3.97
C ASP A 78 -3.96 16.54 -4.88
N TYR A 79 -4.34 15.28 -4.67
CA TYR A 79 -3.98 14.15 -5.52
C TYR A 79 -4.71 14.18 -6.86
N VAL A 80 -6.03 14.29 -6.82
CA VAL A 80 -6.87 14.29 -8.03
C VAL A 80 -6.48 15.44 -8.97
N VAL A 81 -6.41 16.66 -8.43
CA VAL A 81 -6.04 17.86 -9.21
C VAL A 81 -4.62 17.75 -9.76
N GLN A 82 -3.70 17.14 -9.00
CA GLN A 82 -2.32 16.96 -9.46
C GLN A 82 -2.21 16.03 -10.68
N VAL A 83 -3.00 14.95 -10.72
CA VAL A 83 -3.09 14.06 -11.89
C VAL A 83 -3.62 14.82 -13.10
N LEU A 84 -4.76 15.52 -12.94
CA LEU A 84 -5.41 16.27 -14.00
C LEU A 84 -4.54 17.38 -14.59
N HIS A 85 -3.86 18.15 -13.74
CA HIS A 85 -2.94 19.22 -14.21
C HIS A 85 -1.70 18.67 -14.90
N THR A 86 -1.31 17.44 -14.60
CA THR A 86 -0.09 16.85 -15.18
C THR A 86 -0.30 16.39 -16.61
N ASN A 87 -1.49 15.88 -16.93
CA ASN A 87 -1.81 15.40 -18.27
C ASN A 87 -3.27 15.75 -18.62
N PRO A 88 -3.52 16.56 -19.67
CA PRO A 88 -4.87 16.95 -20.07
C PRO A 88 -5.72 15.79 -20.60
N ASP A 89 -5.09 14.72 -21.09
CA ASP A 89 -5.77 13.55 -21.68
C ASP A 89 -6.03 12.43 -20.67
N TYR A 90 -5.59 12.62 -19.40
CA TYR A 90 -5.81 11.62 -18.35
C TYR A 90 -7.28 11.60 -17.93
N GLY A 91 -7.91 10.41 -18.01
CA GLY A 91 -9.27 10.19 -17.54
C GLY A 91 -9.36 9.96 -16.03
N LEU A 92 -10.58 9.79 -15.53
CA LEU A 92 -10.88 9.49 -14.13
C LEU A 92 -11.83 8.29 -14.03
N GLU A 93 -11.72 7.50 -12.98
CA GLU A 93 -12.63 6.39 -12.69
C GLU A 93 -13.36 6.65 -11.38
N ALA A 94 -14.68 6.48 -11.38
CA ALA A 94 -15.55 6.49 -10.23
C ALA A 94 -16.16 5.11 -10.00
N GLY A 95 -15.97 4.55 -8.82
CA GLY A 95 -16.59 3.29 -8.40
C GLY A 95 -17.93 3.49 -7.67
N THR A 96 -18.30 4.75 -7.35
CA THR A 96 -19.53 5.09 -6.63
C THR A 96 -20.10 6.42 -7.11
N LYS A 97 -21.40 6.67 -6.76
CA LYS A 97 -22.05 7.96 -7.04
C LYS A 97 -21.32 9.14 -6.36
N ALA A 98 -20.85 8.95 -5.15
CA ALA A 98 -20.12 10.00 -4.42
C ALA A 98 -18.80 10.36 -5.10
N GLU A 99 -18.08 9.37 -5.61
CA GLU A 99 -16.86 9.60 -6.40
C GLU A 99 -17.15 10.31 -7.72
N LEU A 100 -18.31 10.00 -8.37
CA LEU A 100 -18.73 10.73 -9.56
C LEU A 100 -19.04 12.21 -9.24
N PHE A 101 -19.66 12.51 -8.11
CA PHE A 101 -19.85 13.89 -7.65
C PHE A 101 -18.53 14.61 -7.40
N LEU A 102 -17.59 13.93 -6.77
CA LEU A 102 -16.23 14.46 -6.58
C LEU A 102 -15.59 14.80 -7.93
N ILE A 103 -15.61 13.86 -8.87
CA ILE A 103 -15.04 14.05 -10.22
C ILE A 103 -15.71 15.24 -10.91
N LYS A 104 -17.05 15.29 -10.90
CA LYS A 104 -17.81 16.40 -11.48
C LYS A 104 -17.35 17.76 -10.96
N SER A 105 -17.06 17.87 -9.66
CA SER A 105 -16.61 19.12 -9.03
C SER A 105 -15.25 19.62 -9.54
N VAL A 106 -14.39 18.74 -10.04
CA VAL A 106 -13.05 19.09 -10.49
C VAL A 106 -12.89 19.16 -12.02
N VAL A 107 -13.80 18.54 -12.80
CA VAL A 107 -13.74 18.53 -14.27
C VAL A 107 -14.84 19.37 -14.95
N GLU A 108 -15.55 20.22 -14.23
CA GLU A 108 -16.67 21.03 -14.77
C GLU A 108 -16.30 21.81 -16.04
N LYS A 109 -15.07 22.32 -16.11
CA LYS A 109 -14.52 23.04 -17.27
C LYS A 109 -13.87 22.15 -18.33
N GLU A 110 -13.75 20.86 -18.05
CA GLU A 110 -13.04 19.87 -18.85
C GLU A 110 -13.90 18.62 -19.09
N LYS A 111 -15.19 18.84 -19.40
CA LYS A 111 -16.20 17.76 -19.58
C LYS A 111 -15.85 16.74 -20.66
N HIS A 112 -14.89 17.06 -21.54
CA HIS A 112 -14.37 16.17 -22.56
C HIS A 112 -13.53 15.01 -22.00
N ARG A 113 -13.02 15.14 -20.77
CA ARG A 113 -12.23 14.09 -20.13
C ARG A 113 -13.07 12.84 -19.93
N LEU A 114 -12.49 11.69 -20.24
CA LEU A 114 -13.15 10.40 -20.04
C LEU A 114 -13.37 10.15 -18.55
N ILE A 115 -14.60 9.81 -18.19
CA ILE A 115 -14.99 9.34 -16.87
C ILE A 115 -15.54 7.93 -17.02
N ILE A 116 -14.89 6.94 -16.38
CA ILE A 116 -15.38 5.57 -16.34
C ILE A 116 -16.16 5.37 -15.04
N CYS A 117 -17.42 4.99 -15.13
CA CYS A 117 -18.26 4.66 -13.99
C CYS A 117 -18.24 3.16 -13.76
N ASN A 118 -17.41 2.70 -12.83
CA ASN A 118 -17.27 1.31 -12.40
C ASN A 118 -18.17 1.01 -11.18
N GLY A 119 -18.09 -0.22 -10.67
CA GLY A 119 -18.82 -0.68 -9.51
C GLY A 119 -20.30 -0.99 -9.78
N ALA A 120 -20.95 -1.64 -8.83
CA ALA A 120 -22.38 -1.93 -8.90
C ALA A 120 -23.20 -0.63 -8.81
N LYS A 121 -24.16 -0.48 -9.71
CA LYS A 121 -24.92 0.77 -9.85
C LYS A 121 -26.34 0.60 -9.35
N ASP A 122 -26.66 1.32 -8.28
CA ASP A 122 -28.03 1.48 -7.83
C ASP A 122 -28.81 2.46 -8.74
N PRO A 123 -30.15 2.55 -8.63
CA PRO A 123 -30.94 3.48 -9.43
C PRO A 123 -30.53 4.94 -9.30
N GLU A 124 -30.06 5.37 -8.15
CA GLU A 124 -29.59 6.74 -7.90
C GLU A 124 -28.28 7.02 -8.63
N TYR A 125 -27.33 6.07 -8.60
CA TYR A 125 -26.09 6.19 -9.36
C TYR A 125 -26.36 6.26 -10.87
N LEU A 126 -27.25 5.39 -11.40
CA LEU A 126 -27.65 5.44 -12.82
C LEU A 126 -28.35 6.76 -13.18
N ASN A 127 -29.16 7.34 -12.28
CA ASN A 127 -29.75 8.66 -12.48
C ASN A 127 -28.68 9.75 -12.54
N THR A 128 -27.71 9.70 -11.63
CA THR A 128 -26.59 10.65 -11.60
C THR A 128 -25.76 10.57 -12.89
N ILE A 129 -25.46 9.36 -13.35
CA ILE A 129 -24.76 9.12 -14.63
C ILE A 129 -25.56 9.71 -15.80
N HIS A 130 -26.88 9.43 -15.85
CA HIS A 130 -27.75 9.95 -16.90
C HIS A 130 -27.72 11.48 -16.93
N THR A 131 -27.89 12.13 -15.78
CA THR A 131 -27.83 13.59 -15.66
C THR A 131 -26.48 14.14 -16.15
N CYS A 132 -25.38 13.52 -15.77
CA CYS A 132 -24.05 13.95 -16.21
C CYS A 132 -23.87 13.82 -17.74
N ILE A 133 -24.39 12.77 -18.36
CA ILE A 133 -24.37 12.61 -19.83
C ILE A 133 -25.19 13.73 -20.49
N GLU A 134 -26.38 14.04 -20.00
CA GLU A 134 -27.21 15.14 -20.51
C GLU A 134 -26.54 16.51 -20.31
N GLU A 135 -25.75 16.69 -19.26
CA GLU A 135 -24.93 17.88 -19.03
C GLU A 135 -23.66 17.94 -19.92
N GLY A 136 -23.40 16.92 -20.73
CA GLY A 136 -22.32 16.87 -21.69
C GLY A 136 -20.98 16.34 -21.17
N TYR A 137 -20.99 15.62 -20.04
CA TYR A 137 -19.79 14.91 -19.58
C TYR A 137 -19.52 13.67 -20.43
N ASN A 138 -18.27 13.39 -20.72
CA ASN A 138 -17.82 12.22 -21.47
C ASN A 138 -17.73 10.99 -20.53
N ILE A 139 -18.84 10.26 -20.42
CA ILE A 139 -18.95 9.11 -19.50
C ILE A 139 -19.01 7.80 -20.28
N ALA A 140 -18.26 6.81 -19.78
CA ALA A 140 -18.39 5.41 -20.14
C ALA A 140 -18.89 4.61 -18.92
N ILE A 141 -19.92 3.78 -19.13
CA ILE A 141 -20.56 3.00 -18.07
C ILE A 141 -20.05 1.55 -18.15
N SER A 142 -19.41 1.05 -17.10
CA SER A 142 -19.07 -0.37 -17.04
C SER A 142 -20.30 -1.21 -16.70
N ILE A 143 -20.40 -2.38 -17.32
CA ILE A 143 -21.44 -3.38 -17.09
C ILE A 143 -20.79 -4.57 -16.40
N GLU A 144 -21.27 -4.90 -15.19
CA GLU A 144 -20.69 -5.94 -14.35
C GLU A 144 -21.64 -7.12 -14.09
N SER A 145 -22.93 -7.00 -14.50
CA SER A 145 -23.92 -8.08 -14.40
C SER A 145 -25.00 -7.97 -15.47
N LEU A 146 -25.72 -9.06 -15.75
CA LEU A 146 -26.87 -9.07 -16.67
C LEU A 146 -28.01 -8.17 -16.16
N HIS A 147 -28.24 -8.16 -14.83
CA HIS A 147 -29.24 -7.28 -14.23
C HIS A 147 -28.92 -5.80 -14.48
N GLU A 148 -27.66 -5.41 -14.30
CA GLU A 148 -27.21 -4.05 -14.55
C GLU A 148 -27.35 -3.68 -16.04
N ALA A 149 -26.99 -4.59 -16.94
CA ALA A 149 -27.20 -4.40 -18.38
C ALA A 149 -28.67 -4.11 -18.71
N GLN A 150 -29.63 -4.85 -18.10
CA GLN A 150 -31.03 -4.61 -18.28
C GLN A 150 -31.44 -3.20 -17.81
N LEU A 151 -31.01 -2.79 -16.62
CA LEU A 151 -31.29 -1.44 -16.09
C LEU A 151 -30.77 -0.34 -17.01
N ILE A 152 -29.59 -0.56 -17.62
CA ILE A 152 -28.96 0.42 -18.52
C ILE A 152 -29.74 0.51 -19.84
N VAL A 153 -30.08 -0.61 -20.49
CA VAL A 153 -30.80 -0.57 -21.77
C VAL A 153 -32.25 -0.05 -21.64
N ASP A 154 -32.85 -0.18 -20.47
CA ASP A 154 -34.18 0.37 -20.19
C ASP A 154 -34.16 1.89 -19.93
N ARG A 155 -33.02 2.44 -19.54
CA ARG A 155 -32.85 3.86 -19.16
C ARG A 155 -32.24 4.72 -20.24
N PHE A 156 -31.22 4.19 -20.94
CA PHE A 156 -30.48 4.94 -21.95
C PHE A 156 -30.98 4.63 -23.35
N ARG A 157 -30.53 5.43 -24.31
CA ARG A 157 -30.84 5.23 -25.74
C ARG A 157 -29.60 4.79 -26.51
N PRO A 158 -29.74 3.90 -27.51
CA PRO A 158 -28.64 3.54 -28.38
C PRO A 158 -27.92 4.77 -28.97
N GLY A 159 -26.60 4.74 -29.04
CA GLY A 159 -25.77 5.83 -29.56
C GLY A 159 -25.67 7.09 -28.68
N LYS A 160 -26.30 7.10 -27.50
CA LYS A 160 -26.21 8.19 -26.51
C LYS A 160 -25.44 7.82 -25.26
N VAL A 161 -24.94 6.61 -25.17
CA VAL A 161 -24.19 6.09 -24.03
C VAL A 161 -23.00 5.30 -24.55
N ASN A 162 -21.85 5.45 -23.89
CA ASN A 162 -20.67 4.64 -24.12
C ASN A 162 -20.60 3.56 -23.04
N MET A 163 -20.39 2.30 -23.45
CA MET A 163 -20.42 1.14 -22.58
C MET A 163 -19.07 0.42 -22.55
N VAL A 164 -18.75 -0.07 -21.36
CA VAL A 164 -17.58 -0.90 -21.08
C VAL A 164 -18.07 -2.26 -20.57
N LEU A 165 -17.68 -3.35 -21.19
CA LEU A 165 -17.97 -4.69 -20.66
C LEU A 165 -16.84 -5.10 -19.72
N ARG A 166 -17.12 -5.16 -18.43
CA ARG A 166 -16.14 -5.64 -17.45
C ARG A 166 -16.24 -7.16 -17.33
N ILE A 167 -15.17 -7.83 -17.70
CA ILE A 167 -15.09 -9.29 -17.80
C ILE A 167 -14.24 -9.83 -16.66
N LYS A 168 -14.66 -10.91 -16.02
CA LYS A 168 -13.82 -11.66 -15.08
C LYS A 168 -12.62 -12.23 -15.81
N PRO A 169 -11.39 -11.89 -15.43
CA PRO A 169 -10.22 -12.60 -15.95
C PRO A 169 -10.16 -13.98 -15.28
N TYR A 170 -10.18 -15.05 -16.11
CA TYR A 170 -10.05 -16.44 -15.64
C TYR A 170 -8.57 -16.84 -15.47
N ILE A 171 -7.79 -15.93 -14.90
CA ILE A 171 -6.36 -16.06 -14.66
C ILE A 171 -6.12 -15.75 -13.20
N THR A 172 -5.30 -16.57 -12.55
CA THR A 172 -4.86 -16.34 -11.18
C THR A 172 -3.55 -15.56 -11.22
N ALA A 173 -3.60 -14.27 -10.87
CA ALA A 173 -2.40 -13.50 -10.65
C ALA A 173 -1.90 -13.69 -9.21
N ARG A 174 -0.60 -13.65 -9.01
CA ARG A 174 0.04 -13.80 -7.70
C ARG A 174 0.14 -12.44 -7.02
N GLY A 175 -0.43 -12.30 -5.81
CA GLY A 175 -0.40 -11.06 -5.03
C GLY A 175 -1.43 -11.07 -3.89
N HIS A 176 -1.32 -10.13 -2.96
CA HIS A 176 -2.22 -10.02 -1.79
C HIS A 176 -3.70 -9.83 -2.18
N TRP A 177 -3.98 -9.18 -3.30
CA TRP A 177 -5.34 -8.91 -3.80
C TRP A 177 -5.76 -9.84 -4.94
N SER A 178 -5.15 -11.02 -5.07
CA SER A 178 -5.50 -12.01 -6.09
C SER A 178 -6.98 -12.47 -6.04
N HIS A 179 -7.63 -12.38 -4.87
CA HIS A 179 -9.06 -12.66 -4.70
C HIS A 179 -9.99 -11.65 -5.43
N SER A 180 -9.45 -10.52 -5.89
CA SER A 180 -10.22 -9.55 -6.70
C SER A 180 -10.39 -9.99 -8.15
N ALA A 181 -9.77 -11.08 -8.56
CA ALA A 181 -9.81 -11.65 -9.91
C ALA A 181 -10.24 -13.12 -9.90
N GLY A 182 -10.43 -13.71 -11.08
CA GLY A 182 -10.78 -15.11 -11.23
C GLY A 182 -12.29 -15.39 -11.12
N ARG A 183 -12.62 -16.67 -11.16
CA ARG A 183 -14.02 -17.15 -11.22
C ARG A 183 -14.87 -16.65 -10.05
N ASP A 184 -14.34 -16.66 -8.85
CA ASP A 184 -15.07 -16.38 -7.60
C ASP A 184 -15.06 -14.89 -7.23
N SER A 185 -14.48 -14.03 -8.06
CA SER A 185 -14.51 -12.58 -7.87
C SER A 185 -15.96 -12.09 -7.87
N LYS A 186 -16.28 -11.14 -6.98
CA LYS A 186 -17.56 -10.43 -7.01
C LYS A 186 -17.70 -9.44 -8.17
N PHE A 187 -16.61 -9.15 -8.89
CA PHE A 187 -16.54 -8.14 -9.93
C PHE A 187 -16.58 -8.75 -11.32
N GLY A 188 -17.28 -8.06 -12.23
CA GLY A 188 -17.29 -8.33 -13.65
C GLY A 188 -18.17 -9.51 -14.06
N LEU A 189 -18.49 -9.55 -15.33
CA LEU A 189 -19.31 -10.55 -15.99
C LEU A 189 -18.62 -11.92 -15.97
N SER A 190 -19.34 -12.95 -15.59
CA SER A 190 -18.94 -14.33 -15.90
C SER A 190 -18.99 -14.56 -17.42
N ILE A 191 -18.37 -15.63 -17.90
CA ILE A 191 -18.46 -15.96 -19.35
C ILE A 191 -19.92 -16.17 -19.76
N HIS A 192 -20.73 -16.81 -18.91
CA HIS A 192 -22.15 -17.00 -19.18
C HIS A 192 -22.88 -15.66 -19.29
N ASP A 193 -22.75 -14.80 -18.28
CA ASP A 193 -23.39 -13.49 -18.27
C ASP A 193 -22.90 -12.60 -19.43
N LEU A 194 -21.65 -12.72 -19.84
CA LEU A 194 -21.09 -11.96 -20.96
C LEU A 194 -21.86 -12.25 -22.26
N PHE A 195 -22.13 -13.53 -22.56
CA PHE A 195 -22.88 -13.89 -23.77
C PHE A 195 -24.32 -13.39 -23.69
N ASP A 196 -24.98 -13.50 -22.54
CA ASP A 196 -26.35 -13.02 -22.34
C ASP A 196 -26.42 -11.49 -22.46
N VAL A 197 -25.45 -10.77 -21.90
CA VAL A 197 -25.36 -9.30 -22.04
C VAL A 197 -25.16 -8.92 -23.51
N VAL A 198 -24.24 -9.56 -24.23
CA VAL A 198 -24.02 -9.28 -25.66
C VAL A 198 -25.28 -9.54 -26.46
N HIS A 199 -26.00 -10.62 -26.18
CA HIS A 199 -27.30 -10.92 -26.83
C HIS A 199 -28.34 -9.83 -26.54
N LEU A 200 -28.47 -9.43 -25.27
CA LEU A 200 -29.37 -8.36 -24.86
C LEU A 200 -29.06 -7.03 -25.57
N LEU A 201 -27.77 -6.62 -25.57
CA LEU A 201 -27.35 -5.36 -26.20
C LEU A 201 -27.70 -5.35 -27.69
N LYS A 202 -27.46 -6.45 -28.41
CA LYS A 202 -27.80 -6.57 -29.83
C LYS A 202 -29.30 -6.53 -30.05
N ALA A 203 -30.07 -7.28 -29.24
CA ALA A 203 -31.53 -7.29 -29.35
C ALA A 203 -32.16 -5.91 -29.12
N LYS A 204 -31.48 -5.03 -28.39
CA LYS A 204 -31.90 -3.66 -28.06
C LYS A 204 -31.24 -2.59 -28.92
N GLY A 205 -30.35 -2.95 -29.85
CA GLY A 205 -29.62 -2.01 -30.74
C GLY A 205 -28.51 -1.22 -30.09
N PHE A 206 -27.88 -1.76 -29.01
CA PHE A 206 -26.77 -1.12 -28.28
C PHE A 206 -25.39 -1.68 -28.67
N GLU A 207 -25.27 -2.54 -29.67
CA GLU A 207 -24.00 -3.12 -30.09
C GLU A 207 -22.94 -2.08 -30.42
N ASP A 208 -23.33 -0.96 -31.02
CA ASP A 208 -22.45 0.15 -31.35
C ASP A 208 -22.08 1.06 -30.16
N SER A 209 -22.75 0.89 -29.03
CA SER A 209 -22.44 1.61 -27.79
C SER A 209 -21.26 1.00 -27.02
N VAL A 210 -20.85 -0.21 -27.36
CA VAL A 210 -19.74 -0.89 -26.67
C VAL A 210 -18.42 -0.52 -27.31
N SER A 211 -17.61 0.26 -26.62
CA SER A 211 -16.28 0.72 -27.09
C SER A 211 -15.10 0.00 -26.43
N THR A 212 -15.30 -0.55 -25.25
CA THR A 212 -14.20 -1.02 -24.38
C THR A 212 -14.59 -2.32 -23.69
N ILE A 213 -13.60 -3.21 -23.55
CA ILE A 213 -13.67 -4.28 -22.54
C ILE A 213 -12.69 -3.97 -21.41
N LEU A 214 -13.10 -4.23 -20.18
CA LEU A 214 -12.31 -4.03 -18.97
C LEU A 214 -12.06 -5.36 -18.28
N GLY A 215 -10.82 -5.62 -17.89
CA GLY A 215 -10.45 -6.69 -16.98
C GLY A 215 -9.56 -6.16 -15.86
N HIS A 216 -9.68 -6.73 -14.66
CA HIS A 216 -8.83 -6.32 -13.53
C HIS A 216 -8.35 -7.55 -12.76
N VAL A 217 -7.03 -7.68 -12.59
CA VAL A 217 -6.38 -8.85 -11.95
C VAL A 217 -6.04 -8.63 -10.47
N GLY A 218 -6.42 -7.50 -9.90
CA GLY A 218 -6.10 -7.13 -8.52
C GLY A 218 -5.09 -5.98 -8.44
N SER A 219 -4.82 -5.53 -7.23
CA SER A 219 -3.81 -4.49 -6.94
C SER A 219 -2.46 -5.14 -6.63
N GLN A 220 -1.35 -4.39 -6.76
CA GLN A 220 -0.02 -4.80 -6.31
C GLN A 220 0.41 -6.18 -6.85
N ILE A 221 0.35 -6.38 -8.16
CA ILE A 221 0.75 -7.64 -8.80
C ILE A 221 2.26 -7.63 -9.00
N THR A 222 2.98 -8.29 -8.13
CA THR A 222 4.46 -8.31 -8.13
C THR A 222 5.06 -9.28 -9.14
N ALA A 223 4.31 -10.31 -9.53
CA ALA A 223 4.68 -11.24 -10.59
C ALA A 223 4.32 -10.64 -11.96
N ILE A 224 5.20 -9.79 -12.48
CA ILE A 224 4.96 -9.02 -13.71
C ILE A 224 4.69 -9.92 -14.93
N GLU A 225 5.24 -11.12 -14.96
CA GLU A 225 4.99 -12.10 -16.01
C GLU A 225 3.52 -12.54 -16.11
N ASP A 226 2.74 -12.46 -15.01
CA ASP A 226 1.32 -12.82 -15.03
C ASP A 226 0.50 -11.88 -15.95
N PHE A 227 0.98 -10.65 -16.18
CA PHE A 227 0.35 -9.73 -17.11
C PHE A 227 0.40 -10.18 -18.58
N VAL A 228 1.35 -11.02 -18.97
CA VAL A 228 1.39 -11.57 -20.34
C VAL A 228 0.16 -12.44 -20.61
N GLY A 229 -0.09 -13.42 -19.75
CA GLY A 229 -1.26 -14.31 -19.87
C GLY A 229 -2.58 -13.55 -19.73
N PHE A 230 -2.62 -12.53 -18.87
CA PHE A 230 -3.78 -11.66 -18.73
C PHE A 230 -4.08 -10.90 -20.02
N ALA A 231 -3.06 -10.31 -20.63
CA ALA A 231 -3.21 -9.59 -21.89
C ALA A 231 -3.59 -10.52 -23.06
N GLU A 232 -3.07 -11.74 -23.10
CA GLU A 232 -3.49 -12.77 -24.07
C GLU A 232 -4.98 -13.09 -23.91
N PHE A 233 -5.47 -13.34 -22.68
CA PHE A 233 -6.88 -13.59 -22.40
C PHE A 233 -7.78 -12.43 -22.85
N MET A 234 -7.46 -11.20 -22.44
CA MET A 234 -8.24 -10.03 -22.78
C MET A 234 -8.25 -9.77 -24.29
N THR A 235 -7.14 -10.00 -24.97
CA THR A 235 -7.05 -9.84 -26.42
C THR A 235 -7.91 -10.87 -27.15
N ARG A 236 -7.94 -12.11 -26.69
CA ARG A 236 -8.83 -13.13 -27.23
C ARG A 236 -10.28 -12.74 -27.08
N ALA A 237 -10.69 -12.33 -25.88
CA ALA A 237 -12.06 -11.85 -25.63
C ALA A 237 -12.42 -10.66 -26.53
N PHE A 238 -11.53 -9.70 -26.68
CA PHE A 238 -11.69 -8.57 -27.60
C PHE A 238 -11.95 -9.01 -29.04
N MET A 239 -11.13 -9.94 -29.55
CA MET A 239 -11.25 -10.42 -30.93
C MET A 239 -12.55 -11.18 -31.17
N GLU A 240 -12.93 -12.09 -30.25
CA GLU A 240 -14.17 -12.86 -30.33
C GLU A 240 -15.41 -11.97 -30.26
N LEU A 241 -15.43 -10.98 -29.37
CA LEU A 241 -16.52 -10.03 -29.24
C LEU A 241 -16.68 -9.16 -30.50
N ARG A 242 -15.59 -8.72 -31.09
CA ARG A 242 -15.64 -8.03 -32.39
C ARG A 242 -16.20 -8.92 -33.50
N GLN A 243 -15.77 -10.18 -33.57
CA GLN A 243 -16.32 -11.14 -34.55
C GLN A 243 -17.81 -11.42 -34.30
N SER A 244 -18.25 -11.35 -33.06
CA SER A 244 -19.67 -11.49 -32.70
C SER A 244 -20.52 -10.27 -33.10
N GLY A 245 -19.93 -9.18 -33.63
CA GLY A 245 -20.63 -8.02 -34.15
C GLY A 245 -20.50 -6.74 -33.32
N LEU A 246 -19.70 -6.70 -32.25
CA LEU A 246 -19.39 -5.47 -31.50
C LEU A 246 -18.28 -4.68 -32.25
N THR A 247 -18.62 -4.11 -33.39
CA THR A 247 -17.62 -3.54 -34.32
C THR A 247 -16.99 -2.24 -33.82
N ASN A 248 -17.66 -1.51 -32.94
CA ASN A 248 -17.14 -0.29 -32.33
C ASN A 248 -16.22 -0.54 -31.12
N LEU A 249 -16.05 -1.80 -30.72
CA LEU A 249 -15.09 -2.20 -29.69
C LEU A 249 -13.66 -1.95 -30.19
N THR A 250 -12.94 -0.99 -29.63
CA THR A 250 -11.61 -0.55 -30.05
C THR A 250 -10.56 -0.55 -28.93
N MET A 251 -10.98 -0.68 -27.67
CA MET A 251 -10.14 -0.50 -26.51
C MET A 251 -10.15 -1.73 -25.60
N ILE A 252 -8.99 -2.08 -25.07
CA ILE A 252 -8.87 -2.97 -23.92
C ILE A 252 -8.37 -2.14 -22.73
N ASP A 253 -9.17 -2.10 -21.67
CA ASP A 253 -8.77 -1.57 -20.38
C ASP A 253 -8.28 -2.74 -19.51
N PHE A 254 -7.01 -2.68 -19.13
CA PHE A 254 -6.37 -3.68 -18.28
C PHE A 254 -6.54 -3.40 -16.78
N GLY A 255 -7.34 -2.39 -16.43
CA GLY A 255 -7.55 -2.00 -15.04
C GLY A 255 -6.27 -1.56 -14.35
N GLY A 256 -6.21 -1.78 -13.04
CA GLY A 256 -5.03 -1.51 -12.22
C GLY A 256 -4.07 -2.70 -12.17
N GLY A 257 -3.28 -2.73 -11.11
CA GLY A 257 -2.36 -3.83 -10.82
C GLY A 257 -0.89 -3.45 -10.94
N LEU A 258 -0.54 -2.32 -11.59
CA LEU A 258 0.84 -1.83 -11.61
C LEU A 258 1.39 -1.75 -10.18
N PRO A 259 2.42 -2.56 -9.85
CA PRO A 259 2.95 -2.59 -8.51
C PRO A 259 3.87 -1.40 -8.22
N ILE A 260 4.01 -1.09 -6.93
CA ILE A 260 5.09 -0.27 -6.39
C ILE A 260 6.05 -1.17 -5.62
N ASP A 261 7.33 -0.86 -5.65
CA ASP A 261 8.31 -1.58 -4.88
C ASP A 261 8.31 -1.10 -3.43
N TYR A 262 7.58 -1.80 -2.56
CA TYR A 262 7.59 -1.59 -1.11
C TYR A 262 8.76 -2.29 -0.42
N THR A 263 9.57 -3.02 -1.18
CA THR A 263 10.76 -3.66 -0.62
C THR A 263 11.89 -2.64 -0.47
N SER A 264 12.84 -2.93 0.37
CA SER A 264 14.07 -2.13 0.44
C SER A 264 15.08 -2.50 -0.65
N THR A 265 14.67 -3.32 -1.64
CA THR A 265 15.59 -3.96 -2.59
C THR A 265 15.73 -3.24 -3.92
N TYR A 266 14.89 -2.30 -4.22
CA TYR A 266 14.80 -1.60 -5.50
C TYR A 266 14.75 -2.55 -6.71
N THR A 267 13.57 -2.73 -7.25
CA THR A 267 13.37 -3.44 -8.52
C THR A 267 13.38 -2.43 -9.66
N PRO A 268 14.44 -2.41 -10.49
CA PRO A 268 14.52 -1.44 -11.58
C PRO A 268 13.45 -1.71 -12.64
N ASN A 269 12.95 -0.64 -13.24
CA ASN A 269 12.11 -0.70 -14.44
C ASN A 269 10.77 -1.46 -14.32
N LEU A 270 10.18 -1.60 -13.13
CA LEU A 270 8.89 -2.26 -12.94
C LEU A 270 7.80 -1.76 -13.90
N MET A 271 7.69 -0.45 -14.07
CA MET A 271 6.71 0.17 -14.97
C MET A 271 6.97 -0.18 -16.45
N GLU A 272 8.24 -0.30 -16.87
CA GLU A 272 8.61 -0.71 -18.22
C GLU A 272 8.30 -2.20 -18.43
N GLN A 273 8.65 -3.05 -17.49
CA GLN A 273 8.32 -4.47 -17.53
C GLN A 273 6.80 -4.70 -17.59
N TYR A 274 6.02 -3.93 -16.83
CA TYR A 274 4.56 -3.96 -16.88
C TYR A 274 4.04 -3.63 -18.29
N ALA A 275 4.46 -2.51 -18.86
CA ALA A 275 4.05 -2.09 -20.19
C ALA A 275 4.49 -3.11 -21.27
N GLU A 276 5.71 -3.63 -21.17
CA GLU A 276 6.21 -4.68 -22.11
C GLU A 276 5.40 -5.96 -22.02
N SER A 277 5.01 -6.38 -20.81
CA SER A 277 4.21 -7.60 -20.59
C SER A 277 2.82 -7.49 -21.22
N LEU A 278 2.14 -6.35 -21.05
CA LEU A 278 0.85 -6.11 -21.68
C LEU A 278 0.97 -6.11 -23.23
N VAL A 279 1.89 -5.34 -23.78
CA VAL A 279 2.07 -5.27 -25.24
C VAL A 279 2.46 -6.63 -25.82
N LYS A 280 3.34 -7.39 -25.12
CA LYS A 280 3.75 -8.73 -25.52
C LYS A 280 2.56 -9.69 -25.57
N GLY A 281 1.72 -9.70 -24.53
CA GLY A 281 0.54 -10.57 -24.50
C GLY A 281 -0.45 -10.25 -25.62
N ILE A 282 -0.70 -8.95 -25.87
CA ILE A 282 -1.55 -8.52 -26.99
C ILE A 282 -0.98 -9.00 -28.33
N GLN A 283 0.31 -8.84 -28.55
CA GLN A 283 0.96 -9.26 -29.80
C GLN A 283 0.96 -10.78 -29.98
N ASN A 284 1.26 -11.55 -28.93
CA ASN A 284 1.23 -13.00 -28.95
C ASN A 284 -0.15 -13.54 -29.37
N GLU A 285 -1.22 -13.04 -28.79
CA GLU A 285 -2.57 -13.47 -29.14
C GLU A 285 -2.98 -12.92 -30.50
N GLY A 286 -2.65 -11.66 -30.82
CA GLY A 286 -2.96 -11.00 -32.09
C GLY A 286 -2.45 -11.75 -33.31
N LEU A 287 -1.31 -12.46 -33.22
CA LEU A 287 -0.75 -13.28 -34.29
C LEU A 287 -1.66 -14.46 -34.70
N LYS A 288 -2.58 -14.88 -33.86
CA LYS A 288 -3.54 -15.96 -34.13
C LYS A 288 -4.72 -15.53 -35.00
N TRP A 289 -4.87 -14.22 -35.21
CA TRP A 289 -6.03 -13.63 -35.88
C TRP A 289 -5.63 -13.01 -37.22
N SER A 290 -6.07 -13.59 -38.33
CA SER A 290 -5.66 -13.23 -39.70
C SER A 290 -6.07 -11.83 -40.17
N LYS A 291 -6.96 -11.14 -39.48
CA LYS A 291 -7.43 -9.75 -39.74
C LYS A 291 -7.60 -8.95 -38.46
N GLY A 292 -6.68 -9.14 -37.51
CA GLY A 292 -6.78 -8.47 -36.22
C GLY A 292 -6.54 -6.96 -36.32
N ILE A 293 -7.42 -6.18 -35.70
CA ILE A 293 -7.18 -4.76 -35.40
C ILE A 293 -6.37 -4.75 -34.11
N ALA A 294 -5.29 -3.98 -34.06
CA ALA A 294 -4.58 -3.75 -32.81
C ALA A 294 -5.49 -2.94 -31.86
N PRO A 295 -5.93 -3.47 -30.71
CA PRO A 295 -6.72 -2.69 -29.78
C PRO A 295 -5.92 -1.54 -29.20
N ASN A 296 -6.58 -0.44 -28.87
CA ASN A 296 -5.98 0.58 -28.02
C ASN A 296 -5.84 0.04 -26.59
N ILE A 297 -4.85 0.53 -25.87
CA ILE A 297 -4.52 0.11 -24.51
C ILE A 297 -4.96 1.18 -23.53
N MET A 298 -5.70 0.79 -22.50
CA MET A 298 -6.02 1.63 -21.35
C MET A 298 -5.58 0.94 -20.06
N VAL A 299 -5.20 1.73 -19.06
CA VAL A 299 -4.91 1.24 -17.71
C VAL A 299 -5.51 2.17 -16.66
N GLU A 300 -6.00 1.59 -15.55
CA GLU A 300 -6.51 2.28 -14.38
C GLU A 300 -5.50 2.23 -13.22
N SER A 301 -4.28 2.67 -13.47
CA SER A 301 -3.22 2.62 -12.47
C SER A 301 -3.43 3.66 -11.37
N GLY A 302 -3.54 3.18 -10.13
CA GLY A 302 -3.70 4.02 -8.94
C GLY A 302 -2.49 3.95 -8.00
N ARG A 303 -2.30 2.82 -7.33
CA ARG A 303 -1.20 2.61 -6.35
C ARG A 303 0.17 2.98 -6.93
N GLY A 304 0.49 2.54 -8.14
CA GLY A 304 1.75 2.84 -8.82
C GLY A 304 1.98 4.33 -9.09
N LEU A 305 0.93 5.16 -9.05
CA LEU A 305 1.04 6.62 -9.22
C LEU A 305 1.13 7.35 -7.89
N THR A 306 0.32 6.97 -6.91
CA THR A 306 0.09 7.79 -5.71
C THR A 306 0.92 7.38 -4.51
N ALA A 307 1.38 6.14 -4.41
CA ALA A 307 2.11 5.65 -3.24
C ALA A 307 3.30 6.53 -2.85
N LEU A 308 4.03 7.08 -3.83
CA LEU A 308 5.15 8.00 -3.59
C LEU A 308 4.71 9.38 -3.10
N GLY A 309 3.42 9.71 -3.21
CA GLY A 309 2.88 11.05 -2.92
C GLY A 309 2.95 11.43 -1.45
N SER A 310 3.11 10.48 -0.53
CA SER A 310 3.26 10.78 0.90
C SER A 310 4.16 9.82 1.65
N LEU A 311 4.58 10.25 2.81
CA LEU A 311 5.22 9.45 3.86
C LEU A 311 4.85 10.02 5.23
N VAL A 312 4.76 9.13 6.22
CA VAL A 312 4.49 9.52 7.61
C VAL A 312 5.79 9.65 8.37
N LEU A 313 5.99 10.78 9.04
CA LEU A 313 7.12 11.07 9.93
C LEU A 313 6.65 10.86 11.36
N VAL A 314 6.97 9.70 11.92
CA VAL A 314 6.58 9.31 13.27
C VAL A 314 7.61 9.79 14.27
N LYS A 315 7.23 10.64 15.23
CA LYS A 315 8.08 11.07 16.33
C LYS A 315 8.13 9.99 17.40
N ALA A 316 9.31 9.53 17.73
CA ALA A 316 9.55 8.61 18.82
C ALA A 316 9.44 9.32 20.17
N LEU A 317 8.56 8.85 21.04
CA LEU A 317 8.37 9.41 22.38
C LEU A 317 9.34 8.80 23.38
N GLU A 318 9.41 7.48 23.39
CA GLU A 318 10.27 6.73 24.32
C GLU A 318 10.76 5.41 23.74
N VAL A 319 11.75 4.84 24.40
CA VAL A 319 12.23 3.47 24.15
C VAL A 319 12.07 2.65 25.43
N ARG A 320 11.37 1.53 25.32
CA ARG A 320 11.22 0.54 26.39
C ARG A 320 12.09 -0.66 26.09
N SER A 321 12.90 -1.07 27.05
CA SER A 321 13.64 -2.34 26.96
C SER A 321 12.76 -3.47 27.47
N VAL A 322 12.69 -4.56 26.72
CA VAL A 322 11.91 -5.76 27.10
C VAL A 322 12.59 -6.48 28.25
N PHE A 323 13.91 -6.48 28.26
CA PHE A 323 14.71 -7.17 29.28
C PHE A 323 15.45 -6.18 30.18
N PRO A 324 15.61 -6.53 31.49
CA PRO A 324 16.48 -5.81 32.39
C PRO A 324 17.94 -5.83 31.92
N ARG A 325 18.78 -4.99 32.51
CA ARG A 325 20.18 -4.87 32.14
C ARG A 325 21.02 -6.01 32.71
N LEU A 326 22.24 -6.22 32.14
CA LEU A 326 23.18 -7.22 32.62
C LEU A 326 23.56 -7.00 34.10
N GLU A 327 23.66 -5.75 34.56
CA GLU A 327 23.94 -5.36 35.94
C GLU A 327 22.84 -5.81 36.94
N ASP A 328 21.64 -6.11 36.43
CA ASP A 328 20.51 -6.63 37.22
C ASP A 328 20.61 -8.14 37.48
N ILE A 329 21.61 -8.82 36.93
CA ILE A 329 21.90 -10.23 37.23
C ILE A 329 22.64 -10.29 38.59
N GLY A 330 22.00 -10.87 39.60
CA GLY A 330 22.59 -11.07 40.93
C GLY A 330 23.81 -12.01 40.91
N GLU A 331 24.61 -11.96 41.96
CA GLU A 331 25.83 -12.78 42.08
C GLU A 331 25.55 -14.29 41.97
N SER A 332 24.43 -14.75 42.51
CA SER A 332 24.00 -16.16 42.44
C SER A 332 23.72 -16.64 41.01
N SER A 333 23.22 -15.76 40.17
CA SER A 333 22.87 -16.07 38.77
C SER A 333 24.06 -15.87 37.79
N ARG A 334 25.13 -15.17 38.20
CA ARG A 334 26.30 -14.93 37.36
C ARG A 334 27.03 -16.20 36.97
N GLY A 335 27.23 -17.12 37.93
CA GLY A 335 27.84 -18.41 37.61
C GLY A 335 27.09 -19.24 36.60
N GLN A 336 25.74 -19.21 36.64
CA GLN A 336 24.89 -19.86 35.67
C GLN A 336 25.02 -19.16 34.30
N TYR A 337 25.03 -17.84 34.27
CA TYR A 337 25.23 -17.06 33.05
C TYR A 337 26.56 -17.40 32.38
N GLU A 338 27.67 -17.38 33.12
CA GLU A 338 29.00 -17.69 32.58
C GLU A 338 29.07 -19.11 32.02
N ALA A 339 28.46 -20.08 32.72
CA ALA A 339 28.41 -21.46 32.25
C ALA A 339 27.61 -21.62 30.93
N VAL A 340 26.47 -20.95 30.79
CA VAL A 340 25.66 -20.99 29.56
C VAL A 340 26.37 -20.24 28.43
N VAL A 341 26.97 -19.08 28.70
CA VAL A 341 27.74 -18.33 27.71
C VAL A 341 28.91 -19.14 27.15
N LYS A 342 29.59 -19.88 28.02
CA LYS A 342 30.68 -20.77 27.59
C LYS A 342 30.13 -21.84 26.61
N GLN A 343 29.03 -22.50 26.93
CA GLN A 343 28.39 -23.47 26.02
C GLN A 343 28.01 -22.82 24.68
N ILE A 344 27.44 -21.60 24.71
CA ILE A 344 27.08 -20.87 23.50
C ILE A 344 28.32 -20.56 22.62
N VAL A 345 29.41 -20.11 23.23
CA VAL A 345 30.64 -19.75 22.51
C VAL A 345 31.29 -21.00 21.90
N ASP A 346 31.24 -22.14 22.62
CA ASP A 346 31.83 -23.42 22.18
C ASP A 346 30.93 -24.15 21.14
N ALA A 347 29.67 -23.73 20.97
CA ALA A 347 28.76 -24.34 20.01
C ALA A 347 29.24 -24.14 18.57
N ALA A 348 29.34 -25.25 17.83
CA ALA A 348 29.81 -25.31 16.45
C ALA A 348 28.67 -25.26 15.41
N SER A 349 27.41 -25.38 15.85
CA SER A 349 26.24 -25.41 14.97
C SER A 349 25.01 -24.69 15.56
N VAL A 350 24.09 -24.31 14.69
CA VAL A 350 22.80 -23.72 15.09
C VAL A 350 21.95 -24.75 15.84
N SER A 351 22.06 -26.02 15.52
CA SER A 351 21.34 -27.09 16.24
C SER A 351 21.77 -27.19 17.71
N GLU A 352 23.08 -27.09 17.96
CA GLU A 352 23.60 -27.06 19.34
C GLU A 352 23.12 -25.81 20.10
N LEU A 353 23.09 -24.65 19.45
CA LEU A 353 22.53 -23.43 20.02
C LEU A 353 21.04 -23.58 20.36
N ALA A 354 20.27 -24.30 19.53
CA ALA A 354 18.89 -24.61 19.79
C ALA A 354 18.70 -25.52 21.02
N GLU A 355 19.55 -26.53 21.16
CA GLU A 355 19.54 -27.42 22.32
C GLU A 355 19.90 -26.68 23.61
N ILE A 356 20.92 -25.82 23.57
CA ILE A 356 21.31 -24.96 24.70
C ILE A 356 20.14 -24.06 25.09
N TRP A 357 19.51 -23.40 24.12
CA TRP A 357 18.36 -22.52 24.36
C TRP A 357 17.17 -23.26 24.99
N ASN A 358 16.81 -24.39 24.42
CA ASN A 358 15.70 -25.20 24.92
C ASN A 358 15.98 -25.74 26.33
N SER A 359 17.19 -26.23 26.59
CA SER A 359 17.59 -26.68 27.91
C SER A 359 17.57 -25.55 28.94
N PHE A 360 18.01 -24.35 28.53
CA PHE A 360 17.98 -23.15 29.33
C PHE A 360 16.54 -22.71 29.68
N GLN A 361 15.61 -22.84 28.74
CA GLN A 361 14.19 -22.50 28.93
C GLN A 361 13.47 -23.52 29.83
N MET A 362 13.71 -24.81 29.65
CA MET A 362 13.00 -25.88 30.39
C MET A 362 13.35 -25.92 31.90
N GLY A 363 14.53 -25.43 32.28
CA GLY A 363 14.96 -25.37 33.67
C GLY A 363 14.26 -24.29 34.55
N LYS A 364 13.25 -23.57 34.02
CA LYS A 364 12.80 -22.30 34.60
C LYS A 364 11.30 -22.12 34.72
N SER A 365 10.59 -23.14 35.13
CA SER A 365 9.15 -23.04 35.37
C SER A 365 8.81 -22.89 36.85
N SER A 366 8.65 -21.66 37.36
CA SER A 366 7.66 -21.42 38.42
C SER A 366 7.27 -19.94 38.48
N LEU A 367 5.96 -19.71 38.45
CA LEU A 367 5.30 -18.43 38.77
C LEU A 367 5.40 -18.07 40.30
N ALA A 368 6.14 -18.87 41.08
CA ALA A 368 6.27 -18.75 42.52
C ALA A 368 7.47 -17.92 42.98
N ASP A 369 8.26 -17.36 42.02
CA ASP A 369 9.44 -16.58 42.37
C ASP A 369 9.07 -15.17 42.85
N SER A 370 9.90 -14.60 43.73
CA SER A 370 9.79 -13.19 44.06
C SER A 370 9.97 -12.30 42.84
N LEU A 371 9.46 -11.07 42.88
CA LEU A 371 9.64 -10.12 41.74
C LEU A 371 11.13 -9.86 41.48
N GLU A 372 12.00 -9.94 42.47
CA GLU A 372 13.44 -9.79 42.29
C GLU A 372 14.04 -11.01 41.59
N ALA A 373 13.68 -12.22 41.96
CA ALA A 373 14.09 -13.43 41.25
C ALA A 373 13.57 -13.46 39.81
N LEU A 374 12.37 -12.96 39.58
CA LEU A 374 11.82 -12.79 38.22
C LEU A 374 12.68 -11.78 37.40
N ARG A 375 13.03 -10.63 38.00
CA ARG A 375 13.88 -9.61 37.36
C ARG A 375 15.25 -10.15 36.96
N GLU A 376 15.89 -10.89 37.86
CA GLU A 376 17.18 -11.54 37.59
C GLU A 376 17.06 -12.56 36.44
N ARG A 377 16.00 -13.36 36.47
CA ARG A 377 15.73 -14.34 35.41
C ARG A 377 15.51 -13.69 34.05
N GLU A 378 14.71 -12.63 33.98
CA GLU A 378 14.48 -11.89 32.73
C GLU A 378 15.77 -11.24 32.21
N ALA A 379 16.61 -10.68 33.10
CA ALA A 379 17.93 -10.19 32.74
C ALA A 379 18.81 -11.30 32.14
N LEU A 380 18.82 -12.46 32.77
CA LEU A 380 19.56 -13.63 32.31
C LEU A 380 19.06 -14.13 30.93
N ILE A 381 17.75 -14.19 30.75
CA ILE A 381 17.14 -14.56 29.45
C ILE A 381 17.56 -13.58 28.35
N GLY A 382 17.47 -12.28 28.60
CA GLY A 382 17.87 -11.25 27.63
C GLY A 382 19.34 -11.36 27.22
N GLN A 383 20.23 -11.58 28.17
CA GLN A 383 21.66 -11.73 27.91
C GLN A 383 22.01 -13.02 27.16
N VAL A 384 21.41 -14.15 27.55
CA VAL A 384 21.60 -15.44 26.84
C VAL A 384 21.11 -15.32 25.40
N ARG A 385 19.99 -14.68 25.15
CA ARG A 385 19.52 -14.40 23.77
C ARG A 385 20.53 -13.59 22.98
N ALA A 386 21.09 -12.55 23.58
CA ALA A 386 22.07 -11.69 22.92
C ALA A 386 23.35 -12.47 22.53
N GLU A 387 23.84 -13.35 23.42
CA GLU A 387 25.01 -14.17 23.14
C GLU A 387 24.73 -15.25 22.07
N ILE A 388 23.55 -15.88 22.07
CA ILE A 388 23.14 -16.81 21.01
C ILE A 388 23.12 -16.11 19.66
N ARG A 389 22.52 -14.90 19.57
CA ARG A 389 22.51 -14.11 18.33
C ARG A 389 23.92 -13.79 17.82
N LYS A 390 24.84 -13.41 18.73
CA LYS A 390 26.26 -13.16 18.39
C LYS A 390 26.94 -14.42 17.86
N GLN A 391 26.69 -15.58 18.47
CA GLN A 391 27.30 -16.83 18.02
C GLN A 391 26.73 -17.29 16.68
N ILE A 392 25.42 -17.17 16.46
CA ILE A 392 24.79 -17.41 15.15
C ILE A 392 25.46 -16.56 14.06
N ALA A 393 25.69 -15.28 14.33
CA ALA A 393 26.36 -14.38 13.41
C ALA A 393 27.81 -14.83 13.12
N ARG A 394 28.54 -15.32 14.14
CA ARG A 394 29.91 -15.85 13.96
C ARG A 394 29.94 -17.11 13.13
N LEU A 395 28.95 -17.98 13.29
CA LEU A 395 28.87 -19.23 12.51
C LEU A 395 28.54 -19.00 11.04
N GLY A 396 28.18 -17.78 10.64
CA GLY A 396 27.85 -17.45 9.25
C GLY A 396 26.72 -18.30 8.67
N ALA A 397 25.87 -18.86 9.52
CA ALA A 397 24.83 -19.77 9.10
C ALA A 397 23.80 -19.06 8.21
N THR A 398 23.46 -19.65 7.06
CA THR A 398 22.61 -19.06 6.03
C THR A 398 21.13 -19.44 6.15
N SER A 399 20.76 -20.36 7.03
CA SER A 399 19.38 -20.71 7.31
C SER A 399 19.18 -21.24 8.73
N LEU A 400 18.15 -20.76 9.41
CA LEU A 400 17.62 -21.30 10.66
C LEU A 400 16.42 -22.20 10.33
N ARG A 401 16.60 -23.50 10.33
CA ARG A 401 15.52 -24.47 10.17
C ARG A 401 15.07 -25.05 11.52
N SER A 402 14.83 -24.20 12.51
CA SER A 402 14.29 -24.67 13.79
C SER A 402 13.24 -23.70 14.24
N ASP A 403 11.98 -24.08 14.14
CA ASP A 403 10.81 -23.27 14.53
C ASP A 403 10.87 -22.78 15.98
N ALA A 404 11.50 -23.53 16.87
CA ALA A 404 11.65 -23.18 18.28
C ALA A 404 12.66 -22.03 18.56
N LEU A 405 13.63 -21.85 17.69
CA LEU A 405 14.62 -20.76 17.81
C LEU A 405 14.16 -19.46 17.17
N SER A 406 13.30 -19.55 16.16
CA SER A 406 13.00 -18.39 15.31
C SER A 406 12.14 -17.35 16.03
N GLU A 407 11.11 -17.75 16.73
CA GLU A 407 10.12 -16.80 17.25
C GLU A 407 10.62 -16.00 18.44
N SER A 408 11.19 -16.65 19.46
CA SER A 408 11.66 -15.96 20.67
C SER A 408 12.99 -15.24 20.55
N LEU A 409 13.88 -15.69 19.64
CA LEU A 409 15.22 -15.09 19.48
C LEU A 409 15.24 -13.87 18.60
N TRP A 410 14.27 -13.73 17.69
CA TRP A 410 14.31 -12.69 16.68
C TRP A 410 13.46 -11.47 16.98
N HIS A 411 12.57 -11.54 17.97
CA HIS A 411 11.89 -10.33 18.43
C HIS A 411 12.91 -9.31 18.93
N PRO A 412 12.81 -8.05 18.50
CA PRO A 412 13.64 -6.98 19.01
C PRO A 412 13.49 -6.82 20.54
N ASP A 413 14.60 -6.57 21.22
CA ASP A 413 14.62 -6.38 22.68
C ASP A 413 14.20 -4.96 23.10
N HIS A 414 13.86 -4.11 22.15
CA HIS A 414 13.49 -2.72 22.40
C HIS A 414 12.20 -2.37 21.65
N ILE A 415 11.32 -1.67 22.33
CA ILE A 415 10.07 -1.13 21.81
C ILE A 415 10.19 0.39 21.76
N VAL A 416 9.95 0.98 20.60
CA VAL A 416 9.81 2.43 20.44
C VAL A 416 8.33 2.76 20.43
N ILE A 417 7.88 3.64 21.31
CA ILE A 417 6.55 4.21 21.26
C ILE A 417 6.58 5.44 20.38
N GLY A 418 5.85 5.39 19.27
CA GLY A 418 5.70 6.48 18.32
C GLY A 418 4.40 7.27 18.58
N ASN A 419 4.44 8.58 18.35
CA ASN A 419 3.26 9.44 18.48
C ASN A 419 2.39 9.38 17.22
N PHE A 420 1.70 8.27 17.00
CA PHE A 420 0.83 8.06 15.83
C PHE A 420 -0.15 6.91 16.10
N SER A 421 -1.06 6.66 15.14
CA SER A 421 -1.84 5.43 15.04
C SER A 421 -1.49 4.70 13.73
N VAL A 422 -1.23 3.41 13.77
CA VAL A 422 -1.05 2.58 12.56
C VAL A 422 -2.36 2.54 11.77
N PHE A 423 -3.50 2.59 12.47
CA PHE A 423 -4.85 2.43 11.91
C PHE A 423 -5.28 3.60 11.02
N ASN A 424 -4.72 4.81 11.22
CA ASN A 424 -4.97 5.94 10.32
C ASN A 424 -3.77 6.29 9.43
N SER A 425 -2.56 5.93 9.82
CA SER A 425 -1.35 6.34 9.09
C SER A 425 -0.81 5.30 8.10
N ALA A 426 -1.07 4.01 8.36
CA ALA A 426 -0.59 2.88 7.57
C ALA A 426 -1.53 1.67 7.68
N CYS A 427 -2.82 1.90 7.55
CA CYS A 427 -3.88 0.92 7.81
C CYS A 427 -3.79 -0.36 6.94
N ASP A 428 -3.28 -0.30 5.71
CA ASP A 428 -3.01 -1.48 4.89
C ASP A 428 -2.06 -2.48 5.58
N TYR A 429 -1.21 -2.02 6.50
CA TYR A 429 -0.35 -2.91 7.29
C TYR A 429 -1.18 -3.84 8.17
N VAL A 430 -2.22 -3.32 8.80
CA VAL A 430 -3.14 -4.09 9.64
C VAL A 430 -4.12 -4.89 8.79
N LEU A 431 -4.78 -4.25 7.83
CA LEU A 431 -5.89 -4.83 7.07
C LEU A 431 -5.47 -5.93 6.11
N VAL A 432 -4.37 -5.73 5.39
CA VAL A 432 -3.95 -6.63 4.29
C VAL A 432 -2.49 -7.06 4.40
N LYS A 433 -1.84 -6.77 5.52
CA LYS A 433 -0.44 -7.09 5.78
C LYS A 433 0.51 -6.51 4.71
N GLN A 434 0.20 -5.32 4.20
CA GLN A 434 1.11 -4.59 3.32
C GLN A 434 2.26 -4.01 4.13
N HIS A 435 3.48 -4.46 3.86
CA HIS A 435 4.67 -3.92 4.48
C HIS A 435 5.09 -2.60 3.82
N PHE A 436 5.49 -1.64 4.65
CA PHE A 436 6.01 -0.34 4.21
C PHE A 436 7.51 -0.24 4.47
N PRO A 437 8.28 0.47 3.65
CA PRO A 437 9.66 0.82 3.99
C PRO A 437 9.67 1.75 5.21
N ILE A 438 10.33 1.31 6.29
CA ILE A 438 10.45 2.09 7.52
C ILE A 438 11.92 2.32 7.83
N VAL A 439 12.31 3.57 8.03
CA VAL A 439 13.69 3.93 8.32
C VAL A 439 13.79 5.00 9.41
N PRO A 440 14.72 4.90 10.35
CA PRO A 440 15.05 6.04 11.23
C PRO A 440 15.65 7.16 10.38
N ILE A 441 15.36 8.42 10.69
CA ILE A 441 15.93 9.54 9.91
C ILE A 441 17.30 9.99 10.43
N ARG A 442 17.75 9.44 11.56
CA ARG A 442 19.08 9.69 12.15
C ARG A 442 19.98 8.47 12.03
N ASP A 443 21.26 8.70 12.11
CA ASP A 443 22.31 7.69 12.26
C ASP A 443 22.36 6.63 11.15
N LEU A 444 21.78 6.91 9.99
CA LEU A 444 21.75 6.00 8.82
C LEU A 444 23.14 5.64 8.27
N HIS A 445 24.18 6.41 8.62
CA HIS A 445 25.57 6.17 8.25
C HIS A 445 26.30 5.25 9.23
N LEU A 446 25.71 5.00 10.41
CA LEU A 446 26.29 4.10 11.41
C LEU A 446 25.90 2.66 11.12
N HIS A 447 26.77 1.74 11.51
CA HIS A 447 26.40 0.33 11.53
C HIS A 447 25.29 0.11 12.57
N PRO A 448 24.20 -0.59 12.25
CA PRO A 448 23.15 -0.84 13.23
C PRO A 448 23.67 -1.61 14.45
N GLU A 449 23.44 -1.08 15.63
CA GLU A 449 23.79 -1.74 16.89
C GLU A 449 22.72 -2.75 17.31
N THR A 450 21.45 -2.45 16.99
CA THR A 450 20.31 -3.28 17.38
C THR A 450 19.11 -3.06 16.44
N THR A 451 18.04 -3.78 16.69
CA THR A 451 16.73 -3.58 16.05
C THR A 451 15.69 -3.19 17.08
N VAL A 452 14.65 -2.45 16.65
CA VAL A 452 13.55 -2.00 17.49
C VAL A 452 12.21 -2.33 16.85
N ARG A 453 11.17 -2.51 17.67
CA ARG A 453 9.78 -2.53 17.22
C ARG A 453 9.22 -1.11 17.33
N LEU A 454 8.46 -0.67 16.34
CA LEU A 454 7.76 0.62 16.38
C LEU A 454 6.29 0.34 16.68
N CYS A 455 5.85 0.78 17.85
CA CYS A 455 4.47 0.67 18.31
C CYS A 455 3.81 2.05 18.34
N ASP A 456 2.52 2.08 18.09
CA ASP A 456 1.70 3.28 18.13
C ASP A 456 1.15 3.56 19.55
N LEU A 457 0.21 4.50 19.64
CA LEU A 457 -0.45 4.88 20.90
C LEU A 457 -1.75 4.11 21.16
N THR A 458 -2.21 3.29 20.22
CA THR A 458 -3.46 2.56 20.40
C THR A 458 -3.31 1.46 21.45
N CYS A 459 -4.42 1.03 22.03
CA CYS A 459 -4.43 -0.10 22.97
C CYS A 459 -4.47 -1.45 22.23
N ASP A 460 -4.57 -1.45 20.90
CA ASP A 460 -4.61 -2.65 20.10
C ASP A 460 -3.21 -3.25 19.91
N SER A 461 -3.10 -4.56 20.05
CA SER A 461 -1.85 -5.27 19.86
C SER A 461 -1.36 -5.28 18.40
N ASP A 462 -2.24 -5.01 17.41
CA ASP A 462 -1.87 -4.80 16.02
C ASP A 462 -1.32 -3.38 15.76
N GLY A 463 -1.33 -2.49 16.75
CA GLY A 463 -0.67 -1.17 16.75
C GLY A 463 0.87 -1.25 16.75
N GLU A 464 1.44 -2.26 16.12
CA GLU A 464 2.88 -2.45 15.97
C GLU A 464 3.25 -2.57 14.49
N ILE A 465 4.19 -1.76 14.02
CA ILE A 465 4.69 -1.77 12.65
C ILE A 465 6.21 -1.92 12.65
N SER A 466 6.68 -3.16 12.67
CA SER A 466 8.12 -3.47 12.76
C SER A 466 8.60 -4.44 11.71
N GLN A 467 7.72 -4.86 10.81
CA GLN A 467 8.06 -5.76 9.73
C GLN A 467 8.20 -5.05 8.41
N PHE A 468 9.23 -5.40 7.68
CA PHE A 468 9.49 -4.85 6.35
C PHE A 468 10.37 -5.81 5.54
N HIS A 469 10.29 -5.69 4.21
CA HIS A 469 11.17 -6.42 3.31
C HIS A 469 12.61 -5.95 3.44
N ARG A 470 13.55 -6.88 3.50
CA ARG A 470 14.99 -6.60 3.51
C ARG A 470 15.64 -6.90 2.17
N LYS A 471 16.68 -6.12 1.85
CA LYS A 471 17.47 -6.29 0.64
C LYS A 471 18.15 -7.65 0.61
N GLY A 472 18.01 -8.38 -0.48
CA GLY A 472 18.75 -9.63 -0.77
C GLY A 472 18.05 -10.92 -0.36
N THR A 473 16.87 -10.85 0.26
CA THR A 473 16.16 -12.06 0.70
C THR A 473 15.07 -12.51 -0.27
N GLY A 474 14.45 -11.59 -1.00
CA GLY A 474 13.23 -11.87 -1.79
C GLY A 474 12.06 -12.39 -0.98
N GLU A 475 12.19 -12.49 0.33
CA GLU A 475 11.30 -13.13 1.26
C GLU A 475 10.65 -12.12 2.19
N VAL A 476 9.37 -12.34 2.47
CA VAL A 476 8.56 -11.52 3.37
C VAL A 476 8.65 -12.11 4.77
N TRP A 477 8.90 -11.27 5.77
CA TRP A 477 8.93 -11.65 7.16
C TRP A 477 7.55 -11.48 7.77
N PHE A 478 7.07 -12.50 8.50
CA PHE A 478 5.75 -12.47 9.13
C PHE A 478 5.86 -12.58 10.65
N THR A 479 5.02 -11.80 11.35
CA THR A 479 4.81 -11.94 12.79
C THR A 479 3.68 -12.89 13.12
N ARG A 480 3.60 -13.17 14.38
CA ARG A 480 2.57 -13.79 15.23
C ARG A 480 1.94 -15.10 14.79
N ASP A 481 1.41 -15.22 13.58
CA ASP A 481 0.68 -16.42 13.17
C ASP A 481 1.26 -17.06 11.90
N TYR A 482 2.36 -16.52 11.41
CA TYR A 482 2.91 -16.92 10.14
C TYR A 482 4.24 -17.63 10.32
N ARG A 483 4.36 -18.76 9.67
CA ARG A 483 5.56 -19.60 9.72
C ARG A 483 6.77 -18.87 9.17
N PRO A 484 7.92 -19.03 9.82
CA PRO A 484 9.14 -18.35 9.42
C PRO A 484 9.51 -18.71 7.99
N VAL A 485 9.74 -17.67 7.22
CA VAL A 485 10.45 -17.79 5.96
C VAL A 485 11.94 -17.86 6.26
N THR A 486 12.67 -18.62 5.50
CA THR A 486 14.09 -18.88 5.70
C THR A 486 14.90 -17.58 5.78
N MET A 487 15.52 -17.30 6.90
CA MET A 487 16.31 -16.09 7.13
C MET A 487 17.77 -16.29 6.68
N PRO A 488 18.36 -15.37 5.92
CA PRO A 488 19.82 -15.31 5.84
C PRO A 488 20.35 -14.85 7.20
N ILE A 489 21.15 -15.69 7.82
CA ILE A 489 21.81 -15.39 9.10
C ILE A 489 22.88 -14.33 8.88
N GLY A 490 22.97 -13.37 9.81
CA GLY A 490 23.85 -12.21 9.73
C GLY A 490 23.13 -10.89 9.47
N GLN A 491 21.85 -10.93 9.06
CA GLN A 491 20.96 -9.78 9.12
C GLN A 491 20.03 -10.01 10.30
N MET A 492 20.27 -9.29 11.38
CA MET A 492 19.48 -9.44 12.61
C MET A 492 18.01 -9.26 12.34
N GLY A 493 17.26 -10.26 12.73
CA GLY A 493 15.87 -10.57 12.63
C GLY A 493 14.83 -9.47 12.50
N GLU A 494 13.63 -9.70 12.94
CA GLU A 494 12.51 -8.78 12.98
C GLU A 494 12.89 -7.44 13.60
N GLY A 495 12.32 -6.35 13.08
CA GLY A 495 12.49 -5.02 13.62
C GLY A 495 13.34 -4.08 12.79
N ILE A 496 13.21 -2.81 13.08
CA ILE A 496 13.83 -1.71 12.36
C ILE A 496 15.27 -1.54 12.86
N PRO A 497 16.29 -1.61 11.99
CA PRO A 497 17.70 -1.41 12.38
C PRO A 497 17.92 0.03 12.83
N VAL A 498 18.60 0.22 13.95
CA VAL A 498 18.95 1.54 14.51
C VAL A 498 20.41 1.59 14.93
N GLY A 499 21.07 2.75 14.76
CA GLY A 499 22.45 2.96 15.14
C GLY A 499 22.65 2.96 16.65
N SER A 500 21.79 3.65 17.40
CA SER A 500 21.83 3.66 18.85
C SER A 500 20.47 3.95 19.45
N ILE A 501 20.04 3.15 20.42
CA ILE A 501 18.78 3.34 21.15
C ILE A 501 18.74 4.65 21.94
N LYS A 502 19.90 5.16 22.39
CA LYS A 502 19.99 6.40 23.18
C LYS A 502 19.59 7.64 22.38
N ASN A 503 19.71 7.57 21.05
CA ASN A 503 19.41 8.69 20.15
C ASN A 503 17.97 8.64 19.59
N ILE A 504 17.16 7.66 19.97
CA ILE A 504 15.81 7.46 19.45
C ILE A 504 14.80 8.45 20.06
N PRO A 505 14.73 8.63 21.39
CA PRO A 505 13.72 9.53 21.96
C PRO A 505 13.82 10.95 21.35
N GLY A 506 12.68 11.47 20.88
CA GLY A 506 12.61 12.75 20.18
C GLY A 506 13.11 12.73 18.73
N SER A 507 13.62 11.60 18.22
CA SER A 507 13.91 11.43 16.79
C SER A 507 12.68 11.00 16.00
N TYR A 508 12.84 10.81 14.67
CA TYR A 508 11.74 10.40 13.80
C TYR A 508 12.06 9.10 13.06
N PHE A 509 10.99 8.35 12.80
CA PHE A 509 10.95 7.26 11.83
C PHE A 509 10.12 7.70 10.64
N ALA A 510 10.56 7.38 9.43
CA ALA A 510 9.80 7.61 8.22
C ALA A 510 9.17 6.29 7.77
N ILE A 511 7.83 6.26 7.67
CA ILE A 511 7.06 5.21 7.02
C ILE A 511 6.78 5.72 5.61
N ALA A 512 7.44 5.15 4.60
CA ALA A 512 7.40 5.65 3.23
C ALA A 512 6.33 4.95 2.38
N LEU A 513 5.96 5.59 1.24
CA LEU A 513 5.03 5.07 0.26
C LEU A 513 3.58 4.92 0.77
N THR A 514 3.13 5.84 1.61
CA THR A 514 1.80 5.83 2.22
C THR A 514 0.73 6.57 1.39
N GLY A 515 1.05 7.10 0.20
CA GLY A 515 0.12 7.92 -0.58
C GLY A 515 -1.01 7.16 -1.29
N ALA A 516 -1.05 5.83 -1.21
CA ALA A 516 -2.10 5.01 -1.81
C ALA A 516 -2.94 4.35 -0.73
N TYR A 517 -4.23 4.60 -0.73
CA TYR A 517 -5.28 4.06 0.13
C TYR A 517 -5.28 4.52 1.58
N GLN A 518 -4.14 4.83 2.19
CA GLN A 518 -4.06 5.07 3.63
C GLN A 518 -5.00 6.20 4.08
N ASP A 519 -5.09 7.30 3.33
CA ASP A 519 -5.98 8.44 3.61
C ASP A 519 -7.48 8.19 3.35
N VAL A 520 -7.87 7.03 2.83
CA VAL A 520 -9.27 6.77 2.40
C VAL A 520 -9.89 5.53 3.02
N ILE A 521 -9.09 4.72 3.70
CA ILE A 521 -9.53 3.55 4.46
C ILE A 521 -9.09 3.60 5.93
N GLU A 522 -8.64 4.74 6.39
CA GLU A 522 -8.21 4.99 7.76
C GLU A 522 -9.32 4.80 8.79
N MET A 523 -8.93 4.56 10.02
CA MET A 523 -9.83 4.31 11.15
C MET A 523 -9.34 5.08 12.38
N ASN A 524 -10.25 5.79 13.05
CA ASN A 524 -9.96 6.54 14.27
C ASN A 524 -10.01 5.65 15.52
N HIS A 525 -9.22 4.56 15.52
CA HIS A 525 -9.15 3.67 16.69
C HIS A 525 -8.62 4.41 17.93
N ASN A 526 -9.28 4.22 19.06
CA ASN A 526 -9.06 4.98 20.31
C ASN A 526 -9.25 6.51 20.15
N LEU A 527 -10.02 6.96 19.15
CA LEU A 527 -10.20 8.38 18.83
C LEU A 527 -8.88 9.12 18.58
N LEU A 528 -7.87 8.40 18.11
CA LEU A 528 -6.66 9.00 17.60
C LEU A 528 -6.91 9.46 16.16
N GLY A 529 -7.12 10.75 16.00
CA GLY A 529 -7.40 11.38 14.72
C GLY A 529 -6.16 11.54 13.83
N ASP A 530 -6.36 12.20 12.70
CA ASP A 530 -5.36 12.41 11.69
C ASP A 530 -4.18 13.23 12.16
N LEU A 531 -3.01 12.86 11.65
CA LEU A 531 -1.80 13.65 11.80
C LEU A 531 -1.87 14.94 10.97
N PRO A 532 -1.19 16.02 11.39
CA PRO A 532 -1.10 17.22 10.56
C PRO A 532 -0.44 16.94 9.22
N ASP A 533 -0.96 17.57 8.18
CA ASP A 533 -0.43 17.49 6.82
C ASP A 533 0.57 18.61 6.54
N VAL A 534 1.68 18.26 6.00
CA VAL A 534 2.74 19.16 5.56
C VAL A 534 3.10 18.87 4.12
N GLU A 535 3.09 19.86 3.25
CA GLU A 535 3.41 19.70 1.85
C GLU A 535 4.82 20.23 1.54
N LEU A 536 5.57 19.42 0.80
CA LEU A 536 6.83 19.83 0.20
C LEU A 536 6.56 20.32 -1.22
N VAL A 537 6.80 21.60 -1.48
CA VAL A 537 6.56 22.21 -2.79
C VAL A 537 7.80 22.92 -3.31
N LEU A 538 7.89 23.04 -4.63
CA LEU A 538 8.80 23.97 -5.29
C LEU A 538 8.06 25.28 -5.55
N ASN A 539 8.64 26.40 -5.11
CA ASN A 539 8.10 27.72 -5.41
C ASN A 539 8.38 28.10 -6.89
N LYS A 540 7.90 29.27 -7.32
CA LYS A 540 8.07 29.77 -8.69
C LYS A 540 9.54 29.95 -9.11
N GLU A 541 10.44 30.11 -8.14
CA GLU A 541 11.89 30.22 -8.35
C GLU A 541 12.59 28.86 -8.36
N GLY A 542 11.83 27.76 -8.25
CA GLY A 542 12.37 26.40 -8.19
C GLY A 542 12.98 26.03 -6.84
N LYS A 543 12.86 26.89 -5.79
CA LYS A 543 13.33 26.56 -4.45
C LYS A 543 12.28 25.78 -3.69
N TRP A 544 12.71 24.78 -2.93
CA TRP A 544 11.80 24.02 -2.12
C TRP A 544 11.42 24.76 -0.83
N GLN A 545 10.18 24.56 -0.42
CA GLN A 545 9.62 25.06 0.83
C GLN A 545 8.63 24.07 1.42
N VAL A 546 8.41 24.21 2.73
CA VAL A 546 7.41 23.46 3.48
C VAL A 546 6.19 24.33 3.66
N ARG A 547 5.01 23.79 3.34
CA ARG A 547 3.72 24.44 3.51
C ARG A 547 2.81 23.59 4.39
N TRP A 548 2.23 24.18 5.43
CA TRP A 548 1.19 23.52 6.21
C TRP A 548 -0.10 23.48 5.40
N MET A 549 -0.73 22.31 5.31
CA MET A 549 -1.99 22.11 4.62
C MET A 549 -3.15 22.04 5.60
N SER A 550 -3.02 21.20 6.64
CA SER A 550 -4.01 21.03 7.71
C SER A 550 -3.30 20.92 9.06
N GLY A 551 -4.02 21.21 10.14
CA GLY A 551 -3.65 20.83 11.49
C GLY A 551 -3.88 19.33 11.70
N ALA A 552 -3.52 18.82 12.89
CA ALA A 552 -4.06 17.56 13.36
C ALA A 552 -5.58 17.69 13.47
N GLU A 553 -6.28 16.58 13.30
CA GLU A 553 -7.72 16.56 13.59
C GLU A 553 -7.98 16.98 15.04
N SER A 554 -8.94 17.89 15.24
CA SER A 554 -9.22 18.38 16.59
C SER A 554 -10.08 17.40 17.38
N MET A 555 -9.91 17.37 18.68
CA MET A 555 -10.75 16.54 19.55
C MET A 555 -12.23 16.92 19.44
N GLU A 556 -12.51 18.21 19.27
CA GLU A 556 -13.88 18.71 19.09
C GLU A 556 -14.51 18.13 17.82
N HIS A 557 -13.76 18.06 16.72
CA HIS A 557 -14.26 17.48 15.48
C HIS A 557 -14.53 15.98 15.62
N ILE A 558 -13.62 15.23 16.23
CA ILE A 558 -13.80 13.78 16.50
C ILE A 558 -15.04 13.53 17.38
N LEU A 559 -15.22 14.34 18.43
CA LEU A 559 -16.39 14.24 19.30
C LEU A 559 -17.69 14.64 18.58
N GLU A 560 -17.63 15.61 17.67
CA GLU A 560 -18.76 16.01 16.83
C GLU A 560 -19.22 14.86 15.93
N GLU A 561 -18.29 14.18 15.25
CA GLU A 561 -18.59 13.01 14.44
C GLU A 561 -19.21 11.85 15.23
N MET A 562 -18.88 11.74 16.53
CA MET A 562 -19.46 10.77 17.46
C MET A 562 -20.77 11.23 18.10
N GLY A 563 -21.27 12.42 17.77
CA GLY A 563 -22.54 12.94 18.27
C GLY A 563 -22.46 13.61 19.63
N PHE A 564 -21.28 13.95 20.14
CA PHE A 564 -21.12 14.58 21.46
C PHE A 564 -21.18 16.11 21.44
N VAL A 565 -21.28 16.75 20.29
CA VAL A 565 -21.42 18.20 20.20
C VAL A 565 -22.84 18.63 20.58
N GLY A 566 -22.95 19.56 21.53
CA GLY A 566 -24.23 20.00 22.07
C GLY A 566 -24.91 18.98 22.98
N PHE A 567 -24.18 17.94 23.39
CA PHE A 567 -24.68 16.90 24.28
C PHE A 567 -24.87 17.47 25.70
N ASP A 568 -26.10 17.45 26.19
CA ASP A 568 -26.43 17.69 27.59
C ASP A 568 -26.92 16.38 28.21
N ILE A 569 -26.19 15.89 29.20
CA ILE A 569 -26.48 14.60 29.85
C ILE A 569 -27.84 14.60 30.57
N ASP A 570 -28.28 15.77 31.04
CA ASP A 570 -29.55 15.92 31.76
C ASP A 570 -30.76 15.93 30.80
N GLU A 571 -30.53 16.21 29.52
CA GLU A 571 -31.57 16.24 28.47
C GLU A 571 -31.51 15.01 27.54
N ASP A 572 -30.60 14.07 27.76
CA ASP A 572 -30.43 12.90 26.91
C ASP A 572 -31.57 11.89 27.11
N PRO A 573 -32.35 11.59 26.05
CA PRO A 573 -33.49 10.66 26.15
C PRO A 573 -33.08 9.19 26.42
N TYR A 574 -31.80 8.85 26.32
CA TYR A 574 -31.28 7.50 26.60
C TYR A 574 -30.82 7.30 28.05
N ILE A 575 -30.73 8.38 28.84
CA ILE A 575 -30.24 8.37 30.23
C ILE A 575 -31.40 8.63 31.22
N SER A 576 -32.56 9.09 30.76
CA SER A 576 -33.76 9.36 31.56
C SER A 576 -34.55 8.10 31.95
#